data_45d0b76cf166eebf314b793ea158083f
#
_entry.id   45d0b76cf166eebf314b793ea158083f
#
_cell.length_a   1.000
_cell.length_b   1.000
_cell.length_c   1.000
_cell.angle_alpha   90.00
_cell.angle_beta   90.00
_cell.angle_gamma   90.00
#
_symmetry.space_group_name_H-M   'P 1'
#
loop_
_entity.id
_entity.type
_entity.pdbx_description
1 polymer ?
#
loop_
_entity_poly.entity_id
_entity_poly.type
_entity_poly.pdbx_seq_one_letter_code
_entity_poly.pdbx_strand_id
1 'polypeptide(L)'
;MSSNVVLTHPLIRDGWFREESPQWPGQAMSLRVRRILHHEKSLFQDVLVFESETYGNVLVLDGAIQCTERDEFSYQEMIAHLPINSHPNPRRVLVIGGGDGGVLREIVKHDMVEEAVLCDIDEAVPRVSKQYLPRMAEGLSHPKSRVIIGDGFAFLKDPQNQGSFDVIITDSSDPDGPAEVLFQKPYFELLKGALRPGGHISTQAESMWLHLQLIRSLTQSTKELFPVADYAYTMIPTYPCGQIGFVVCSLDPERNVREPLRTVPHCRYYNNDIHRAAFVLPQFAHRVIMDGEPAPAPVVATGDVKRRRTDASKPKSVLVLGSGYVAAPVIEYLLRFPELSVTIGSARHAAKLGAQFPKARTVQVDVQDAQALSAAIQPHDLVISLIPYTHHAAVIRAACQHKVDVVTTSYVSDAIRALEPEIQAAGITVMNEIGLDPGLDHLYAVKAIADIHQAGGQVQSFRSFCGGLPAPEAATNPLGYKFSWSSRGVLLALRNTAKFVRDHAVQTVSGLDLMATAQPYHILPSLALVAYANRDSTPFREWYGIPEAAECIRGTLRYQGFPELVLALVRLGFLDETSQDWLAAPGLTWSQ
;
A
#
# COMPACT_ATOMS: atom_id res chain seq x y z
N MET A 1 4.44 4.31 46.63
CA MET A 1 5.45 5.00 45.81
C MET A 1 5.27 4.45 44.40
N SER A 2 4.52 5.19 43.57
CA SER A 2 4.36 4.83 42.13
C SER A 2 5.68 5.14 41.45
N SER A 3 6.32 4.12 40.89
CA SER A 3 7.48 4.27 40.01
C SER A 3 7.05 5.16 38.84
N ASN A 4 7.59 6.39 38.75
CA ASN A 4 7.46 7.21 37.55
C ASN A 4 8.18 6.47 36.40
N VAL A 5 7.46 5.70 35.62
CA VAL A 5 7.96 5.16 34.36
C VAL A 5 8.10 6.38 33.44
N VAL A 6 9.33 6.72 33.07
CA VAL A 6 9.58 7.76 32.06
C VAL A 6 9.13 7.18 30.72
N LEU A 7 8.01 7.67 30.20
CA LEU A 7 7.55 7.29 28.87
C LEU A 7 8.55 7.78 27.81
N THR A 8 8.91 6.91 26.88
CA THR A 8 9.78 7.21 25.74
C THR A 8 9.08 6.85 24.45
N HIS A 9 9.45 7.51 23.36
CA HIS A 9 8.92 7.18 22.03
C HIS A 9 10.03 7.31 20.97
N PRO A 10 10.15 6.40 20.00
CA PRO A 10 11.25 6.38 19.02
C PRO A 10 11.32 7.62 18.13
N LEU A 11 10.17 8.27 17.87
CA LEU A 11 10.11 9.51 17.08
C LEU A 11 10.41 10.78 17.89
N ILE A 12 10.70 10.65 19.20
CA ILE A 12 11.13 11.78 20.04
C ILE A 12 12.61 11.62 20.31
N ARG A 13 13.42 12.47 19.67
CA ARG A 13 14.89 12.48 19.81
C ARG A 13 15.36 13.88 20.20
N ASP A 14 16.27 13.98 21.14
CA ASP A 14 16.82 15.25 21.65
C ASP A 14 15.73 16.25 22.11
N GLY A 15 14.59 15.72 22.57
CA GLY A 15 13.44 16.49 23.00
C GLY A 15 12.60 17.07 21.85
N TRP A 16 12.75 16.59 20.62
CA TRP A 16 11.93 16.95 19.49
C TRP A 16 11.18 15.72 18.97
N PHE A 17 9.87 15.84 18.82
CA PHE A 17 9.08 14.94 17.97
C PHE A 17 9.34 15.31 16.51
N ARG A 18 9.49 14.31 15.66
CA ARG A 18 9.74 14.51 14.24
C ARG A 18 8.84 13.59 13.42
N GLU A 19 7.97 14.21 12.65
CA GLU A 19 7.12 13.56 11.68
C GLU A 19 7.82 13.52 10.32
N GLU A 20 8.04 12.32 9.82
CA GLU A 20 8.58 12.04 8.49
C GLU A 20 7.66 11.03 7.80
N SER A 21 7.41 11.21 6.52
CA SER A 21 6.60 10.27 5.74
C SER A 21 7.17 10.06 4.34
N PRO A 22 7.05 8.85 3.78
CA PRO A 22 7.34 8.60 2.37
C PRO A 22 6.42 9.37 1.42
N GLN A 23 5.28 9.87 1.88
CA GLN A 23 4.35 10.69 1.11
C GLN A 23 4.88 12.10 0.83
N TRP A 24 5.80 12.62 1.67
CA TRP A 24 6.50 13.90 1.46
C TRP A 24 8.01 13.78 1.71
N PRO A 25 8.72 13.04 0.85
CA PRO A 25 10.13 12.74 1.06
C PRO A 25 10.98 14.01 1.09
N GLY A 26 11.92 14.07 2.05
CA GLY A 26 12.87 15.17 2.16
C GLY A 26 12.38 16.37 2.97
N GLN A 27 11.20 16.31 3.57
CA GLN A 27 10.72 17.29 4.54
C GLN A 27 10.23 16.60 5.82
N ALA A 28 10.19 17.34 6.90
CA ALA A 28 9.69 16.87 8.18
C ALA A 28 9.01 18.00 8.94
N MET A 29 7.96 17.67 9.71
CA MET A 29 7.41 18.55 10.74
C MET A 29 8.05 18.19 12.09
N SER A 30 8.44 19.18 12.87
CA SER A 30 9.04 18.94 14.18
C SER A 30 8.46 19.87 15.24
N LEU A 31 8.10 19.28 16.38
CA LEU A 31 7.61 20.00 17.56
C LEU A 31 8.48 19.70 18.78
N ARG A 32 8.80 20.74 19.56
CA ARG A 32 9.53 20.58 20.81
C ARG A 32 8.62 19.96 21.87
N VAL A 33 9.05 18.83 22.46
CA VAL A 33 8.30 18.06 23.45
C VAL A 33 8.71 18.47 24.86
N ARG A 34 7.74 18.78 25.70
CA ARG A 34 7.94 18.97 27.14
C ARG A 34 7.92 17.66 27.90
N ARG A 35 6.90 16.84 27.60
CA ARG A 35 6.74 15.50 28.19
C ARG A 35 5.76 14.67 27.37
N ILE A 36 5.93 13.37 27.42
CA ILE A 36 4.97 12.41 26.91
C ILE A 36 3.87 12.24 27.95
N LEU A 37 2.61 12.38 27.53
CA LEU A 37 1.43 12.26 28.37
C LEU A 37 0.84 10.85 28.32
N HIS A 38 0.87 10.22 27.12
CA HIS A 38 0.34 8.90 26.86
C HIS A 38 1.06 8.26 25.68
N HIS A 39 1.26 6.94 25.77
CA HIS A 39 1.72 6.12 24.66
C HIS A 39 1.19 4.71 24.83
N GLU A 40 0.48 4.22 23.84
CA GLU A 40 0.04 2.83 23.76
C GLU A 40 -0.05 2.39 22.30
N LYS A 41 0.06 1.10 22.07
CA LYS A 41 -0.27 0.48 20.79
C LYS A 41 -1.67 -0.13 20.92
N SER A 42 -2.64 0.44 20.20
CA SER A 42 -3.99 -0.09 20.11
C SER A 42 -4.03 -1.35 19.22
N LEU A 43 -5.21 -1.87 18.96
CA LEU A 43 -5.39 -2.95 17.98
C LEU A 43 -5.12 -2.50 16.53
N PHE A 44 -5.16 -1.20 16.27
CA PHE A 44 -5.15 -0.63 14.93
C PHE A 44 -3.90 0.20 14.65
N GLN A 45 -3.36 0.93 15.65
CA GLN A 45 -2.33 1.93 15.44
C GLN A 45 -1.52 2.25 16.70
N ASP A 46 -0.42 2.93 16.54
CA ASP A 46 0.36 3.52 17.64
C ASP A 46 -0.27 4.85 18.04
N VAL A 47 -0.65 5.00 19.32
CA VAL A 47 -1.32 6.19 19.86
C VAL A 47 -0.40 6.90 20.83
N LEU A 48 0.09 8.08 20.44
CA LEU A 48 0.96 8.93 21.24
C LEU A 48 0.28 10.26 21.57
N VAL A 49 0.34 10.70 22.81
CA VAL A 49 0.01 12.08 23.20
C VAL A 49 1.18 12.69 23.95
N PHE A 50 1.60 13.85 23.51
CA PHE A 50 2.63 14.63 24.21
C PHE A 50 2.22 16.10 24.40
N GLU A 51 2.74 16.70 25.45
CA GLU A 51 2.68 18.14 25.64
C GLU A 51 3.82 18.81 24.89
N SER A 52 3.48 19.66 23.93
CA SER A 52 4.46 20.45 23.18
C SER A 52 4.80 21.76 23.90
N GLU A 53 5.90 22.40 23.52
CA GLU A 53 6.30 23.67 24.10
C GLU A 53 5.36 24.82 23.73
N THR A 54 4.79 24.80 22.52
CA THR A 54 4.05 25.96 21.97
C THR A 54 2.70 25.60 21.32
N TYR A 55 2.37 24.31 21.14
CA TYR A 55 1.14 23.87 20.48
C TYR A 55 0.12 23.21 21.42
N GLY A 56 0.42 23.19 22.76
CA GLY A 56 -0.40 22.47 23.72
C GLY A 56 -0.24 20.95 23.59
N ASN A 57 -1.27 20.20 23.92
CA ASN A 57 -1.28 18.76 23.75
C ASN A 57 -1.45 18.39 22.27
N VAL A 58 -0.69 17.38 21.84
CA VAL A 58 -0.62 16.90 20.46
C VAL A 58 -0.99 15.43 20.45
N LEU A 59 -1.95 15.05 19.61
CA LEU A 59 -2.30 13.67 19.31
C LEU A 59 -1.55 13.24 18.04
N VAL A 60 -0.90 12.08 18.12
CA VAL A 60 -0.16 11.46 17.03
C VAL A 60 -0.65 10.03 16.86
N LEU A 61 -0.96 9.63 15.64
CA LEU A 61 -1.34 8.28 15.28
C LEU A 61 -0.37 7.75 14.22
N ASP A 62 0.23 6.57 14.47
CA ASP A 62 1.25 5.96 13.60
C ASP A 62 2.37 6.93 13.15
N GLY A 63 2.72 7.88 14.03
CA GLY A 63 3.79 8.85 13.78
C GLY A 63 3.36 10.12 13.04
N ALA A 64 2.10 10.24 12.63
CA ALA A 64 1.54 11.44 12.00
C ALA A 64 0.75 12.30 13.00
N ILE A 65 0.99 13.62 13.01
CA ILE A 65 0.25 14.57 13.84
C ILE A 65 -1.19 14.65 13.34
N GLN A 66 -2.14 14.27 14.20
CA GLN A 66 -3.57 14.33 13.87
C GLN A 66 -4.18 15.68 14.27
N CYS A 67 -3.85 16.17 15.45
CA CYS A 67 -4.32 17.47 15.91
C CYS A 67 -3.45 18.04 17.04
N THR A 68 -3.51 19.36 17.21
CA THR A 68 -2.93 20.08 18.35
C THR A 68 -3.96 21.06 18.93
N GLU A 69 -3.87 21.35 20.22
CA GLU A 69 -4.80 22.30 20.85
C GLU A 69 -4.71 23.73 20.28
N ARG A 70 -3.61 24.05 19.61
CA ARG A 70 -3.37 25.40 19.08
C ARG A 70 -4.08 25.67 17.76
N ASP A 71 -4.12 24.72 16.82
CA ASP A 71 -4.54 24.96 15.43
C ASP A 71 -5.64 24.03 14.89
N GLU A 72 -6.09 23.05 15.69
CA GLU A 72 -7.12 22.07 15.29
C GLU A 72 -8.38 22.71 14.72
N PHE A 73 -8.76 23.87 15.27
CA PHE A 73 -10.02 24.52 14.90
C PHE A 73 -10.08 24.90 13.41
N SER A 74 -8.95 25.18 12.78
CA SER A 74 -8.95 25.54 11.36
C SER A 74 -9.36 24.37 10.47
N TYR A 75 -8.96 23.15 10.81
CA TYR A 75 -9.35 21.93 10.12
C TYR A 75 -10.78 21.53 10.47
N GLN A 76 -11.08 21.41 11.76
CA GLN A 76 -12.34 20.84 12.25
C GLN A 76 -13.54 21.74 11.92
N GLU A 77 -13.38 23.06 12.00
CA GLU A 77 -14.42 23.99 11.57
C GLU A 77 -14.67 23.89 10.06
N MET A 78 -13.62 23.79 9.24
CA MET A 78 -13.78 23.78 7.79
C MET A 78 -14.38 22.46 7.29
N ILE A 79 -13.89 21.31 7.73
CA ILE A 79 -14.42 20.01 7.29
C ILE A 79 -15.89 19.83 7.67
N ALA A 80 -16.29 20.37 8.86
CA ALA A 80 -17.65 20.29 9.37
C ALA A 80 -18.58 21.31 8.69
N HIS A 81 -18.18 22.58 8.66
CA HIS A 81 -19.10 23.65 8.26
C HIS A 81 -19.28 23.80 6.75
N LEU A 82 -18.30 23.40 5.94
CA LEU A 82 -18.46 23.43 4.47
C LEU A 82 -19.70 22.65 4.01
N PRO A 83 -19.86 21.34 4.31
CA PRO A 83 -21.01 20.57 3.86
C PRO A 83 -22.29 20.92 4.64
N ILE A 84 -22.21 21.17 5.94
CA ILE A 84 -23.39 21.44 6.77
C ILE A 84 -24.00 22.80 6.40
N ASN A 85 -23.17 23.82 6.19
CA ASN A 85 -23.64 25.18 5.98
C ASN A 85 -24.12 25.42 4.53
N SER A 86 -23.69 24.58 3.58
CA SER A 86 -24.24 24.58 2.21
C SER A 86 -25.49 23.70 2.06
N HIS A 87 -25.78 22.79 3.02
CA HIS A 87 -26.99 21.96 2.99
C HIS A 87 -28.20 22.72 3.57
N PRO A 88 -29.39 22.67 2.93
CA PRO A 88 -30.54 23.47 3.36
C PRO A 88 -31.10 23.06 4.73
N ASN A 89 -31.11 21.76 5.05
CA ASN A 89 -31.69 21.24 6.28
C ASN A 89 -30.92 20.02 6.82
N PRO A 90 -29.70 20.22 7.41
CA PRO A 90 -28.85 19.13 7.89
C PRO A 90 -29.32 18.65 9.28
N ARG A 91 -30.20 17.68 9.34
CA ARG A 91 -30.75 17.16 10.60
C ARG A 91 -29.94 16.01 11.17
N ARG A 92 -29.48 15.10 10.32
CA ARG A 92 -28.74 13.90 10.73
C ARG A 92 -27.38 13.86 10.03
N VAL A 93 -26.32 13.94 10.80
CA VAL A 93 -24.94 14.02 10.30
C VAL A 93 -24.15 12.81 10.75
N LEU A 94 -23.38 12.19 9.84
CA LEU A 94 -22.46 11.10 10.13
C LEU A 94 -21.02 11.59 10.00
N VAL A 95 -20.16 11.15 10.92
CA VAL A 95 -18.70 11.28 10.84
C VAL A 95 -18.10 9.87 10.80
N ILE A 96 -17.29 9.58 9.80
CA ILE A 96 -16.46 8.38 9.72
C ILE A 96 -15.03 8.76 10.10
N GLY A 97 -14.49 8.14 11.15
CA GLY A 97 -13.26 8.60 11.81
C GLY A 97 -13.53 9.75 12.79
N GLY A 98 -12.56 10.62 13.00
CA GLY A 98 -12.70 11.82 13.84
C GLY A 98 -12.84 11.53 15.33
N GLY A 99 -12.22 10.47 15.82
CA GLY A 99 -12.30 10.01 17.20
C GLY A 99 -11.81 11.02 18.25
N ASP A 100 -11.10 12.09 17.86
CA ASP A 100 -10.74 13.19 18.76
C ASP A 100 -11.97 14.01 19.22
N GLY A 101 -13.09 13.95 18.46
CA GLY A 101 -14.36 14.56 18.80
C GLY A 101 -14.51 16.03 18.39
N GLY A 102 -13.49 16.62 17.77
CA GLY A 102 -13.53 18.03 17.38
C GLY A 102 -14.52 18.29 16.25
N VAL A 103 -14.63 17.41 15.27
CA VAL A 103 -15.64 17.52 14.21
C VAL A 103 -17.06 17.43 14.81
N LEU A 104 -17.30 16.51 15.74
CA LEU A 104 -18.60 16.44 16.45
C LEU A 104 -18.90 17.75 17.21
N ARG A 105 -17.89 18.35 17.87
CA ARG A 105 -18.03 19.64 18.56
C ARG A 105 -18.53 20.72 17.60
N GLU A 106 -18.01 20.76 16.38
CA GLU A 106 -18.42 21.73 15.38
C GLU A 106 -19.83 21.46 14.84
N ILE A 107 -20.17 20.18 14.61
CA ILE A 107 -21.49 19.77 14.10
C ILE A 107 -22.61 20.19 15.07
N VAL A 108 -22.42 19.98 16.36
CA VAL A 108 -23.48 20.24 17.37
C VAL A 108 -23.74 21.73 17.62
N LYS A 109 -22.90 22.64 17.10
CA LYS A 109 -23.17 24.09 17.07
C LYS A 109 -24.35 24.48 16.17
N HIS A 110 -24.74 23.59 15.25
CA HIS A 110 -25.87 23.84 14.38
C HIS A 110 -27.18 23.42 15.07
N ASP A 111 -28.06 24.38 15.32
CA ASP A 111 -29.35 24.12 15.97
C ASP A 111 -30.22 23.13 15.19
N MET A 112 -30.11 23.15 13.84
CA MET A 112 -30.86 22.28 12.94
C MET A 112 -30.44 20.80 13.04
N VAL A 113 -29.23 20.51 13.52
CA VAL A 113 -28.75 19.14 13.71
C VAL A 113 -29.45 18.53 14.91
N GLU A 114 -30.15 17.42 14.68
CA GLU A 114 -30.87 16.65 15.67
C GLU A 114 -30.03 15.50 16.20
N GLU A 115 -29.27 14.83 15.32
CA GLU A 115 -28.37 13.72 15.66
C GLU A 115 -27.05 13.83 14.89
N ALA A 116 -25.94 13.70 15.63
CA ALA A 116 -24.59 13.58 15.09
C ALA A 116 -24.03 12.20 15.46
N VAL A 117 -23.81 11.34 14.47
CA VAL A 117 -23.27 9.99 14.66
C VAL A 117 -21.80 9.99 14.30
N LEU A 118 -20.94 9.45 15.17
CA LEU A 118 -19.54 9.19 14.87
C LEU A 118 -19.32 7.69 14.83
N CYS A 119 -18.63 7.20 13.80
CA CYS A 119 -18.20 5.83 13.66
C CYS A 119 -16.67 5.80 13.51
N ASP A 120 -15.97 5.39 14.56
CA ASP A 120 -14.52 5.26 14.59
C ASP A 120 -14.13 3.81 14.87
N ILE A 121 -13.10 3.32 14.19
CA ILE A 121 -12.67 1.93 14.33
C ILE A 121 -11.92 1.69 15.64
N ASP A 122 -11.24 2.72 16.17
CA ASP A 122 -10.31 2.61 17.29
C ASP A 122 -10.85 3.27 18.57
N GLU A 123 -11.28 2.48 19.54
CA GLU A 123 -11.75 2.94 20.87
C GLU A 123 -10.70 3.76 21.62
N ALA A 124 -9.41 3.49 21.37
CA ALA A 124 -8.33 4.20 22.06
C ALA A 124 -8.36 5.70 21.79
N VAL A 125 -8.70 6.13 20.55
CA VAL A 125 -8.67 7.54 20.16
C VAL A 125 -9.70 8.37 20.95
N PRO A 126 -11.00 8.04 20.98
CA PRO A 126 -11.98 8.78 21.81
C PRO A 126 -11.66 8.76 23.31
N ARG A 127 -11.15 7.65 23.82
CA ARG A 127 -10.79 7.49 25.24
C ARG A 127 -9.63 8.39 25.62
N VAL A 128 -8.57 8.39 24.83
CA VAL A 128 -7.37 9.19 25.04
C VAL A 128 -7.67 10.68 24.86
N SER A 129 -8.48 11.04 23.88
CA SER A 129 -8.88 12.42 23.60
C SER A 129 -9.73 13.01 24.73
N LYS A 130 -10.65 12.24 25.31
CA LYS A 130 -11.38 12.69 26.51
C LYS A 130 -10.48 13.04 27.69
N GLN A 131 -9.36 12.34 27.82
CA GLN A 131 -8.42 12.56 28.91
C GLN A 131 -7.45 13.71 28.67
N TYR A 132 -6.93 13.84 27.46
CA TYR A 132 -5.81 14.74 27.16
C TYR A 132 -6.17 15.91 26.24
N LEU A 133 -7.30 15.85 25.54
CA LEU A 133 -7.80 16.88 24.62
C LEU A 133 -9.26 17.26 24.94
N PRO A 134 -9.59 17.58 26.20
CA PRO A 134 -10.98 17.67 26.65
C PRO A 134 -11.82 18.71 25.90
N ARG A 135 -11.21 19.79 25.39
CA ARG A 135 -11.93 20.81 24.60
C ARG A 135 -12.38 20.33 23.23
N MET A 136 -11.61 19.42 22.61
CA MET A 136 -12.03 18.77 21.36
C MET A 136 -13.06 17.69 21.66
N ALA A 137 -12.76 16.84 22.64
CA ALA A 137 -13.56 15.69 23.01
C ALA A 137 -14.92 16.02 23.65
N GLU A 138 -15.24 17.29 23.93
CA GLU A 138 -16.56 17.66 24.46
C GLU A 138 -17.69 17.26 23.52
N GLY A 139 -17.45 17.29 22.20
CA GLY A 139 -18.38 16.80 21.18
C GLY A 139 -18.80 15.36 21.37
N LEU A 140 -17.91 14.49 21.87
CA LEU A 140 -18.17 13.07 22.10
C LEU A 140 -19.22 12.78 23.21
N SER A 141 -19.47 13.74 24.08
CA SER A 141 -20.38 13.62 25.22
C SER A 141 -21.61 14.52 25.09
N HIS A 142 -21.77 15.20 23.95
CA HIS A 142 -22.91 16.09 23.74
C HIS A 142 -24.23 15.29 23.57
N PRO A 143 -25.38 15.76 24.08
CA PRO A 143 -26.65 15.04 24.00
C PRO A 143 -27.13 14.67 22.58
N LYS A 144 -26.74 15.45 21.56
CA LYS A 144 -27.01 15.14 20.14
C LYS A 144 -26.04 14.11 19.56
N SER A 145 -24.96 13.76 20.25
CA SER A 145 -23.90 12.89 19.73
C SER A 145 -24.11 11.45 20.10
N ARG A 146 -23.87 10.55 19.12
CA ARG A 146 -23.85 9.10 19.29
C ARG A 146 -22.53 8.55 18.77
N VAL A 147 -21.73 7.97 19.65
CA VAL A 147 -20.43 7.38 19.29
C VAL A 147 -20.58 5.86 19.14
N ILE A 148 -20.09 5.34 18.03
CA ILE A 148 -20.08 3.91 17.68
C ILE A 148 -18.63 3.53 17.40
N ILE A 149 -18.13 2.50 18.10
CA ILE A 149 -16.81 1.93 17.81
C ILE A 149 -17.02 0.77 16.84
N GLY A 150 -16.45 0.89 15.65
CA GLY A 150 -16.60 -0.12 14.59
C GLY A 150 -16.07 0.32 13.23
N ASP A 151 -16.08 -0.65 12.31
CA ASP A 151 -15.65 -0.41 10.92
C ASP A 151 -16.67 0.44 10.15
N GLY A 152 -16.22 1.58 9.62
CA GLY A 152 -17.02 2.51 8.82
C GLY A 152 -17.61 1.88 7.56
N PHE A 153 -16.92 0.96 6.90
CA PHE A 153 -17.45 0.23 5.73
C PHE A 153 -18.62 -0.68 6.12
N ALA A 154 -18.48 -1.43 7.21
CA ALA A 154 -19.55 -2.27 7.71
C ALA A 154 -20.76 -1.43 8.14
N PHE A 155 -20.50 -0.29 8.78
CA PHE A 155 -21.54 0.66 9.17
C PHE A 155 -22.31 1.22 7.96
N LEU A 156 -21.59 1.65 6.92
CA LEU A 156 -22.20 2.17 5.69
C LEU A 156 -22.96 1.11 4.89
N LYS A 157 -22.56 -0.16 4.96
CA LYS A 157 -23.25 -1.28 4.29
C LYS A 157 -24.50 -1.75 5.01
N ASP A 158 -24.67 -1.39 6.27
CA ASP A 158 -25.87 -1.79 7.05
C ASP A 158 -27.13 -1.21 6.39
N PRO A 159 -28.13 -2.03 6.05
CA PRO A 159 -29.41 -1.58 5.47
C PRO A 159 -30.13 -0.50 6.29
N GLN A 160 -29.92 -0.45 7.61
CA GLN A 160 -30.53 0.55 8.49
C GLN A 160 -29.94 1.96 8.29
N ASN A 161 -28.73 2.03 7.73
CA ASN A 161 -28.03 3.29 7.48
C ASN A 161 -28.20 3.81 6.04
N GLN A 162 -28.80 3.02 5.15
CA GLN A 162 -29.07 3.44 3.76
C GLN A 162 -30.10 4.58 3.72
N GLY A 163 -29.79 5.64 2.94
CA GLY A 163 -30.67 6.80 2.79
C GLY A 163 -30.98 7.52 4.11
N SER A 164 -30.07 7.50 5.09
CA SER A 164 -30.36 7.90 6.46
C SER A 164 -29.77 9.24 6.86
N PHE A 165 -28.75 9.75 6.16
CA PHE A 165 -27.99 10.93 6.56
C PHE A 165 -28.16 12.08 5.57
N ASP A 166 -28.26 13.30 6.12
CA ASP A 166 -28.29 14.53 5.32
C ASP A 166 -26.89 14.99 4.93
N VAL A 167 -25.91 14.77 5.85
CA VAL A 167 -24.50 15.09 5.62
C VAL A 167 -23.64 13.93 6.13
N ILE A 168 -22.60 13.57 5.37
CA ILE A 168 -21.58 12.62 5.81
C ILE A 168 -20.20 13.28 5.69
N ILE A 169 -19.41 13.19 6.76
CA ILE A 169 -18.06 13.72 6.84
C ILE A 169 -17.10 12.56 7.02
N THR A 170 -16.07 12.47 6.18
CA THR A 170 -14.97 11.51 6.37
C THR A 170 -13.75 12.25 6.88
N ASP A 171 -13.46 12.03 8.14
CA ASP A 171 -12.31 12.57 8.87
C ASP A 171 -11.33 11.42 9.16
N SER A 172 -10.56 11.06 8.15
CA SER A 172 -9.63 9.93 8.17
C SER A 172 -8.18 10.40 8.20
N SER A 173 -7.29 9.50 8.63
CA SER A 173 -5.86 9.65 8.40
C SER A 173 -5.53 9.66 6.90
N ASP A 174 -4.26 9.98 6.57
CA ASP A 174 -3.73 10.01 5.21
C ASP A 174 -3.93 8.68 4.47
N PRO A 175 -3.90 8.68 3.11
CA PRO A 175 -4.12 7.50 2.27
C PRO A 175 -2.94 6.52 2.32
N ASP A 176 -2.65 6.00 3.50
CA ASP A 176 -1.62 4.99 3.76
C ASP A 176 -2.21 3.79 4.50
N GLY A 177 -1.75 2.59 4.16
CA GLY A 177 -2.21 1.36 4.78
C GLY A 177 -3.73 1.16 4.71
N PRO A 178 -4.42 0.91 5.84
CA PRO A 178 -5.86 0.64 5.86
C PRO A 178 -6.74 1.81 5.38
N ALA A 179 -6.25 3.05 5.47
CA ALA A 179 -7.01 4.23 5.08
C ALA A 179 -7.04 4.46 3.55
N GLU A 180 -6.15 3.84 2.77
CA GLU A 180 -6.10 4.00 1.30
C GLU A 180 -7.45 3.73 0.62
N VAL A 181 -8.21 2.76 1.12
CA VAL A 181 -9.52 2.38 0.56
C VAL A 181 -10.58 3.47 0.70
N LEU A 182 -10.42 4.42 1.64
CA LEU A 182 -11.34 5.56 1.85
C LEU A 182 -11.20 6.64 0.76
N PHE A 183 -10.15 6.55 -0.07
CA PHE A 183 -9.90 7.46 -1.19
C PHE A 183 -10.29 6.84 -2.54
N GLN A 184 -10.95 5.68 -2.54
CA GLN A 184 -11.32 4.95 -3.75
C GLN A 184 -12.82 5.06 -4.07
N LYS A 185 -13.17 4.98 -5.37
CA LYS A 185 -14.55 5.09 -5.84
C LYS A 185 -15.57 4.20 -5.11
N PRO A 186 -15.29 2.91 -4.77
CA PRO A 186 -16.23 2.07 -4.05
C PRO A 186 -16.66 2.63 -2.69
N TYR A 187 -15.78 3.36 -2.00
CA TYR A 187 -16.13 4.03 -0.75
C TYR A 187 -17.14 5.16 -0.98
N PHE A 188 -16.93 5.98 -2.01
CA PHE A 188 -17.87 7.06 -2.36
C PHE A 188 -19.23 6.55 -2.81
N GLU A 189 -19.30 5.34 -3.40
CA GLU A 189 -20.55 4.66 -3.71
C GLU A 189 -21.32 4.30 -2.43
N LEU A 190 -20.62 3.84 -1.38
CA LEU A 190 -21.23 3.58 -0.07
C LEU A 190 -21.73 4.87 0.60
N LEU A 191 -20.92 5.93 0.58
CA LEU A 191 -21.34 7.25 1.09
C LEU A 191 -22.61 7.72 0.41
N LYS A 192 -22.64 7.65 -0.94
CA LYS A 192 -23.82 8.00 -1.74
C LYS A 192 -25.06 7.18 -1.35
N GLY A 193 -24.89 5.87 -1.12
CA GLY A 193 -25.98 4.98 -0.71
C GLY A 193 -26.56 5.32 0.67
N ALA A 194 -25.73 5.80 1.59
CA ALA A 194 -26.16 6.17 2.95
C ALA A 194 -26.80 7.58 3.03
N LEU A 195 -26.61 8.42 2.00
CA LEU A 195 -27.18 9.75 1.93
C LEU A 195 -28.68 9.74 1.58
N ARG A 196 -29.43 10.67 2.18
CA ARG A 196 -30.75 11.08 1.73
C ARG A 196 -30.67 11.81 0.38
N PRO A 197 -31.78 11.91 -0.37
CA PRO A 197 -31.86 12.76 -1.55
C PRO A 197 -31.43 14.20 -1.23
N GLY A 198 -30.54 14.76 -2.06
CA GLY A 198 -29.96 16.09 -1.84
C GLY A 198 -28.85 16.15 -0.78
N GLY A 199 -28.45 15.01 -0.21
CA GLY A 199 -27.42 14.95 0.83
C GLY A 199 -26.03 15.36 0.35
N HIS A 200 -25.20 15.80 1.30
CA HIS A 200 -23.85 16.30 1.07
C HIS A 200 -22.77 15.40 1.71
N ILE A 201 -21.57 15.43 1.15
CA ILE A 201 -20.39 14.88 1.79
C ILE A 201 -19.28 15.93 1.88
N SER A 202 -18.41 15.78 2.88
CA SER A 202 -17.08 16.36 2.94
C SER A 202 -16.07 15.30 3.34
N THR A 203 -14.99 15.20 2.59
CA THR A 203 -13.95 14.19 2.83
C THR A 203 -12.60 14.87 2.85
N GLN A 204 -11.74 14.55 3.82
CA GLN A 204 -10.33 14.93 3.78
C GLN A 204 -9.75 14.52 2.41
N ALA A 205 -8.99 15.39 1.77
CA ALA A 205 -8.55 15.23 0.39
C ALA A 205 -7.17 15.82 0.12
N GLU A 206 -6.29 15.74 1.08
CA GLU A 206 -4.87 16.01 0.96
C GLU A 206 -4.46 17.45 0.60
N SER A 207 -3.14 17.69 0.64
CA SER A 207 -2.54 18.98 0.30
C SER A 207 -2.28 19.10 -1.20
N MET A 208 -2.70 20.23 -1.80
CA MET A 208 -2.42 20.52 -3.21
C MET A 208 -0.92 20.68 -3.52
N TRP A 209 -0.09 20.94 -2.51
CA TRP A 209 1.36 21.05 -2.67
C TRP A 209 2.05 19.69 -2.80
N LEU A 210 1.45 18.64 -2.25
CA LEU A 210 2.05 17.31 -2.16
C LEU A 210 1.34 16.29 -3.07
N HIS A 211 0.00 16.32 -3.12
CA HIS A 211 -0.81 15.24 -3.68
C HIS A 211 -1.75 15.67 -4.81
N LEU A 212 -1.33 16.66 -5.60
CA LEU A 212 -2.19 17.27 -6.63
C LEU A 212 -2.79 16.27 -7.62
N GLN A 213 -2.05 15.21 -7.98
CA GLN A 213 -2.56 14.16 -8.87
C GLN A 213 -3.63 13.30 -8.21
N LEU A 214 -3.47 12.98 -6.92
CA LEU A 214 -4.48 12.26 -6.14
C LEU A 214 -5.77 13.08 -6.04
N ILE A 215 -5.65 14.37 -5.69
CA ILE A 215 -6.78 15.31 -5.61
C ILE A 215 -7.55 15.36 -6.93
N ARG A 216 -6.83 15.43 -8.06
CA ARG A 216 -7.44 15.40 -9.39
C ARG A 216 -8.22 14.12 -9.62
N SER A 217 -7.60 12.96 -9.36
CA SER A 217 -8.24 11.65 -9.54
C SER A 217 -9.47 11.50 -8.66
N LEU A 218 -9.38 11.96 -7.41
CA LEU A 218 -10.46 11.93 -6.44
C LEU A 218 -11.64 12.83 -6.89
N THR A 219 -11.34 14.06 -7.30
CA THR A 219 -12.34 14.99 -7.81
C THR A 219 -13.02 14.48 -9.09
N GLN A 220 -12.30 13.81 -9.98
CA GLN A 220 -12.86 13.20 -11.18
C GLN A 220 -13.78 12.02 -10.82
N SER A 221 -13.35 11.12 -9.94
CA SER A 221 -14.14 9.97 -9.50
C SER A 221 -15.43 10.39 -8.79
N THR A 222 -15.37 11.45 -7.98
CA THR A 222 -16.56 11.96 -7.29
C THR A 222 -17.55 12.64 -8.24
N LYS A 223 -17.09 13.34 -9.29
CA LYS A 223 -17.95 13.92 -10.34
C LYS A 223 -18.73 12.86 -11.13
N GLU A 224 -18.27 11.61 -11.17
CA GLU A 224 -19.03 10.52 -11.79
C GLU A 224 -20.22 10.07 -10.92
N LEU A 225 -20.17 10.30 -9.61
CA LEU A 225 -21.17 9.84 -8.64
C LEU A 225 -22.09 10.95 -8.16
N PHE A 226 -21.60 12.17 -8.06
CA PHE A 226 -22.31 13.33 -7.54
C PHE A 226 -22.45 14.40 -8.62
N PRO A 227 -23.63 14.98 -8.80
CA PRO A 227 -23.83 16.06 -9.77
C PRO A 227 -23.05 17.33 -9.43
N VAL A 228 -22.75 17.54 -8.16
CA VAL A 228 -21.88 18.62 -7.68
C VAL A 228 -20.72 18.00 -6.90
N ALA A 229 -19.48 18.30 -7.30
CA ALA A 229 -18.27 17.92 -6.60
C ALA A 229 -17.19 18.98 -6.81
N ASP A 230 -16.65 19.49 -5.72
CA ASP A 230 -15.68 20.59 -5.72
C ASP A 230 -14.59 20.36 -4.70
N TYR A 231 -13.42 20.97 -4.91
CA TYR A 231 -12.30 20.92 -3.98
C TYR A 231 -12.17 22.25 -3.24
N ALA A 232 -12.15 22.18 -1.91
CA ALA A 232 -11.88 23.29 -1.01
C ALA A 232 -10.61 23.04 -0.21
N TYR A 233 -10.03 24.06 0.41
CA TYR A 233 -8.86 23.90 1.27
C TYR A 233 -8.86 24.85 2.46
N THR A 234 -8.04 24.51 3.46
CA THR A 234 -7.78 25.35 4.62
C THR A 234 -6.28 25.39 4.94
N MET A 235 -5.89 26.38 5.73
CA MET A 235 -4.54 26.49 6.29
C MET A 235 -4.52 25.92 7.69
N ILE A 236 -3.57 25.01 7.96
CA ILE A 236 -3.32 24.44 9.28
C ILE A 236 -1.81 24.28 9.50
N PRO A 237 -1.21 25.05 10.44
CA PRO A 237 0.24 25.14 10.59
C PRO A 237 0.97 23.81 10.84
N THR A 238 0.34 22.86 11.54
CA THR A 238 0.99 21.60 11.92
C THR A 238 0.86 20.48 10.89
N TYR A 239 0.03 20.65 9.86
CA TYR A 239 -0.04 19.66 8.77
C TYR A 239 1.05 19.91 7.72
N PRO A 240 1.47 18.90 6.97
CA PRO A 240 2.49 19.05 5.95
C PRO A 240 2.20 20.18 4.98
N CYS A 241 3.20 21.03 4.72
CA CYS A 241 3.07 22.27 3.92
C CYS A 241 2.07 23.32 4.48
N GLY A 242 1.57 23.16 5.70
CA GLY A 242 0.63 24.11 6.32
C GLY A 242 -0.75 24.18 5.69
N GLN A 243 -1.15 23.17 4.92
CA GLN A 243 -2.39 23.19 4.14
C GLN A 243 -2.97 21.79 3.98
N ILE A 244 -4.30 21.68 4.06
CA ILE A 244 -5.08 20.46 3.79
C ILE A 244 -6.32 20.81 2.97
N GLY A 245 -6.85 19.86 2.23
CA GLY A 245 -8.04 20.05 1.41
C GLY A 245 -9.18 19.11 1.70
N PHE A 246 -10.31 19.42 1.08
CA PHE A 246 -11.55 18.69 1.21
C PHE A 246 -12.21 18.53 -0.16
N VAL A 247 -12.75 17.36 -0.45
CA VAL A 247 -13.71 17.20 -1.53
C VAL A 247 -15.11 17.33 -0.95
N VAL A 248 -15.85 18.34 -1.42
CA VAL A 248 -17.22 18.63 -1.00
C VAL A 248 -18.19 18.32 -2.14
N CYS A 249 -19.15 17.43 -1.91
CA CYS A 249 -20.10 17.02 -2.93
C CYS A 249 -21.54 17.17 -2.48
N SER A 250 -22.46 17.30 -3.45
CA SER A 250 -23.92 17.31 -3.24
C SER A 250 -24.61 16.38 -4.22
N LEU A 251 -25.67 15.70 -3.76
CA LEU A 251 -26.62 14.98 -4.60
C LEU A 251 -27.71 15.88 -5.23
N ASP A 252 -27.80 17.15 -4.79
CA ASP A 252 -28.69 18.16 -5.38
C ASP A 252 -27.94 18.90 -6.50
N PRO A 253 -28.31 18.73 -7.79
CA PRO A 253 -27.64 19.36 -8.92
C PRO A 253 -27.77 20.89 -8.94
N GLU A 254 -28.77 21.44 -8.29
CA GLU A 254 -29.01 22.89 -8.21
C GLU A 254 -28.23 23.53 -7.04
N ARG A 255 -27.53 22.75 -6.24
CA ARG A 255 -26.82 23.24 -5.05
C ARG A 255 -25.46 23.82 -5.41
N ASN A 256 -25.22 25.05 -4.99
CA ASN A 256 -23.90 25.64 -4.98
C ASN A 256 -23.24 25.41 -3.60
N VAL A 257 -22.35 24.43 -3.51
CA VAL A 257 -21.63 24.11 -2.26
C VAL A 257 -20.66 25.20 -1.82
N ARG A 258 -20.36 26.18 -2.69
CA ARG A 258 -19.50 27.34 -2.39
C ARG A 258 -20.25 28.47 -1.64
N GLU A 259 -21.58 28.40 -1.59
CA GLU A 259 -22.40 29.43 -0.95
C GLU A 259 -22.94 28.97 0.40
N PRO A 260 -22.52 29.59 1.51
CA PRO A 260 -23.03 29.29 2.83
C PRO A 260 -24.47 29.83 2.98
N LEU A 261 -25.36 29.04 3.55
CA LEU A 261 -26.76 29.39 3.75
C LEU A 261 -27.03 30.12 5.08
N ARG A 262 -26.07 30.07 6.01
CA ARG A 262 -26.22 30.65 7.37
C ARG A 262 -24.87 31.00 7.97
N THR A 263 -24.90 31.80 9.03
CA THR A 263 -23.74 32.07 9.90
C THR A 263 -23.65 31.02 10.99
N VAL A 264 -22.43 30.58 11.31
CA VAL A 264 -22.16 29.68 12.44
C VAL A 264 -21.54 30.49 13.59
N PRO A 265 -22.13 30.46 14.80
CA PRO A 265 -21.61 31.21 15.94
C PRO A 265 -20.34 30.56 16.51
N HIS A 266 -19.55 31.40 17.19
CA HIS A 266 -18.39 30.93 17.97
C HIS A 266 -17.32 30.16 17.19
N CYS A 267 -17.17 30.42 15.88
CA CYS A 267 -16.05 29.93 15.09
C CYS A 267 -14.83 30.85 15.25
N ARG A 268 -13.65 30.25 15.22
CA ARG A 268 -12.35 30.95 15.29
C ARG A 268 -11.74 31.16 13.92
N TYR A 269 -11.99 30.26 12.98
CA TYR A 269 -11.46 30.28 11.62
C TYR A 269 -12.57 30.48 10.58
N TYR A 270 -13.63 29.67 10.68
CA TYR A 270 -14.73 29.68 9.72
C TYR A 270 -15.59 30.93 9.81
N ASN A 271 -15.88 31.50 8.67
CA ASN A 271 -16.95 32.49 8.43
C ASN A 271 -17.42 32.37 6.96
N ASN A 272 -18.47 33.10 6.60
CA ASN A 272 -19.04 32.99 5.27
C ASN A 272 -18.09 33.42 4.13
N ASP A 273 -17.15 34.33 4.40
CA ASP A 273 -16.16 34.76 3.40
C ASP A 273 -15.04 33.72 3.25
N ILE A 274 -14.58 33.13 4.35
CA ILE A 274 -13.65 32.00 4.34
C ILE A 274 -14.27 30.78 3.65
N HIS A 275 -15.56 30.51 3.87
CA HIS A 275 -16.28 29.46 3.16
C HIS A 275 -16.16 29.62 1.63
N ARG A 276 -16.47 30.81 1.10
CA ARG A 276 -16.37 31.08 -0.35
C ARG A 276 -14.93 31.03 -0.83
N ALA A 277 -14.01 31.62 -0.07
CA ALA A 277 -12.60 31.69 -0.42
C ALA A 277 -11.91 30.32 -0.45
N ALA A 278 -12.39 29.36 0.34
CA ALA A 278 -11.83 28.01 0.41
C ALA A 278 -11.83 27.27 -0.95
N PHE A 279 -12.72 27.65 -1.86
CA PHE A 279 -12.81 27.07 -3.20
C PHE A 279 -12.04 27.84 -4.28
N VAL A 280 -11.35 28.94 -3.88
CA VAL A 280 -10.53 29.73 -4.81
C VAL A 280 -9.13 29.14 -4.86
N LEU A 281 -8.86 28.39 -5.92
CA LEU A 281 -7.61 27.65 -6.06
C LEU A 281 -6.49 28.53 -6.64
N PRO A 282 -5.25 28.40 -6.16
CA PRO A 282 -4.06 28.93 -6.85
C PRO A 282 -3.99 28.40 -8.27
N GLN A 283 -3.43 29.21 -9.19
CA GLN A 283 -3.43 28.90 -10.63
C GLN A 283 -2.86 27.52 -10.98
N PHE A 284 -1.80 27.08 -10.30
CA PHE A 284 -1.19 25.77 -10.56
C PHE A 284 -2.14 24.61 -10.21
N ALA A 285 -2.87 24.73 -9.10
CA ALA A 285 -3.84 23.73 -8.67
C ALA A 285 -5.10 23.77 -9.54
N HIS A 286 -5.58 24.97 -9.88
CA HIS A 286 -6.71 25.17 -10.79
C HIS A 286 -6.50 24.46 -12.12
N ARG A 287 -5.36 24.66 -12.78
CA ARG A 287 -5.02 24.02 -14.06
C ARG A 287 -5.12 22.50 -13.99
N VAL A 288 -4.63 21.90 -12.90
CA VAL A 288 -4.63 20.44 -12.78
C VAL A 288 -6.00 19.90 -12.40
N ILE A 289 -6.65 20.47 -11.39
CA ILE A 289 -7.90 19.96 -10.83
C ILE A 289 -9.10 20.31 -11.73
N MET A 290 -9.16 21.54 -12.23
CA MET A 290 -10.32 22.05 -12.98
C MET A 290 -10.14 21.94 -14.50
N ASP A 291 -8.98 22.33 -15.03
CA ASP A 291 -8.72 22.37 -16.47
C ASP A 291 -8.16 21.03 -17.00
N GLY A 292 -7.78 20.11 -16.11
CA GLY A 292 -7.35 18.76 -16.48
C GLY A 292 -5.91 18.68 -16.98
N GLU A 293 -5.10 19.72 -16.76
CA GLU A 293 -3.67 19.66 -17.09
C GLU A 293 -2.94 18.60 -16.23
N PRO A 294 -1.87 17.97 -16.74
CA PRO A 294 -1.06 17.06 -15.93
C PRO A 294 -0.42 17.80 -14.75
N ALA A 295 -0.39 17.17 -13.57
CA ALA A 295 0.34 17.71 -12.44
C ALA A 295 1.83 17.85 -12.77
N PRO A 296 2.51 18.94 -12.34
CA PRO A 296 3.94 19.09 -12.53
C PRO A 296 4.69 17.95 -11.84
N ALA A 297 5.70 17.40 -12.51
CA ALA A 297 6.56 16.39 -11.91
C ALA A 297 7.24 16.96 -10.65
N PRO A 298 7.40 16.16 -9.58
CA PRO A 298 8.12 16.58 -8.39
C PRO A 298 9.55 17.04 -8.76
N VAL A 299 9.97 18.19 -8.24
CA VAL A 299 11.35 18.64 -8.38
C VAL A 299 12.21 17.80 -7.46
N VAL A 300 12.82 16.75 -7.99
CA VAL A 300 13.83 15.97 -7.27
C VAL A 300 15.17 16.67 -7.45
N ALA A 301 15.83 17.02 -6.34
CA ALA A 301 17.18 17.57 -6.40
C ALA A 301 18.10 16.58 -7.13
N THR A 302 18.66 16.99 -8.25
CA THR A 302 19.63 16.22 -9.01
C THR A 302 20.99 16.28 -8.31
N GLY A 303 21.17 15.53 -7.22
CA GLY A 303 22.50 15.12 -6.80
C GLY A 303 23.06 14.21 -7.91
N ASP A 304 24.35 14.40 -8.25
CA ASP A 304 25.09 13.83 -9.37
C ASP A 304 24.96 12.31 -9.62
N VAL A 305 23.75 11.84 -9.89
CA VAL A 305 23.53 10.65 -10.70
C VAL A 305 23.41 11.17 -12.13
N LYS A 306 24.39 10.90 -12.98
CA LYS A 306 24.30 11.13 -14.42
C LYS A 306 23.13 10.34 -14.99
N ARG A 307 21.89 10.81 -14.73
CA ARG A 307 20.71 10.33 -15.45
C ARG A 307 20.88 10.78 -16.91
N ARG A 308 20.92 9.81 -17.82
CA ARG A 308 20.71 10.09 -19.24
C ARG A 308 19.48 11.00 -19.35
N ARG A 309 19.65 12.21 -19.92
CA ARG A 309 18.52 13.06 -20.35
C ARG A 309 17.74 12.25 -21.39
N THR A 310 16.70 11.57 -20.98
CA THR A 310 15.69 11.06 -21.91
C THR A 310 14.83 12.27 -22.31
N ASP A 311 14.62 12.39 -23.60
CA ASP A 311 13.75 13.41 -24.18
C ASP A 311 12.35 13.24 -23.58
N ALA A 312 11.91 14.20 -22.73
CA ALA A 312 10.65 14.15 -21.98
C ALA A 312 9.41 14.22 -22.89
N SER A 313 9.61 14.32 -24.20
CA SER A 313 8.54 14.42 -25.21
C SER A 313 8.05 13.06 -25.73
N LYS A 314 8.73 11.93 -25.42
CA LYS A 314 8.34 10.60 -25.89
C LYS A 314 7.93 9.69 -24.72
N PRO A 315 6.83 8.93 -24.86
CA PRO A 315 6.49 7.89 -23.91
C PRO A 315 7.67 6.94 -23.69
N LYS A 316 7.97 6.59 -22.44
CA LYS A 316 8.98 5.57 -22.14
C LYS A 316 8.51 4.21 -22.62
N SER A 317 9.37 3.49 -23.33
CA SER A 317 9.06 2.20 -23.92
C SER A 317 9.49 1.06 -23.00
N VAL A 318 8.53 0.20 -22.65
CA VAL A 318 8.73 -0.95 -21.75
C VAL A 318 8.45 -2.25 -22.52
N LEU A 319 9.42 -3.16 -22.55
CA LEU A 319 9.25 -4.51 -23.06
C LEU A 319 8.98 -5.47 -21.89
N VAL A 320 7.82 -6.09 -21.88
CA VAL A 320 7.49 -7.19 -20.96
C VAL A 320 7.75 -8.50 -21.66
N LEU A 321 8.80 -9.22 -21.26
CA LEU A 321 9.14 -10.55 -21.79
C LEU A 321 8.46 -11.63 -20.96
N GLY A 322 7.60 -12.41 -21.59
CA GLY A 322 6.86 -13.50 -20.98
C GLY A 322 5.34 -13.37 -21.17
N SER A 323 4.66 -14.49 -21.17
CA SER A 323 3.22 -14.60 -21.36
C SER A 323 2.57 -15.56 -20.35
N GLY A 324 3.25 -15.80 -19.23
CA GLY A 324 2.78 -16.64 -18.13
C GLY A 324 1.73 -15.94 -17.26
N TYR A 325 1.33 -16.62 -16.18
CA TYR A 325 0.28 -16.15 -15.26
C TYR A 325 0.54 -14.77 -14.66
N VAL A 326 1.80 -14.42 -14.42
CA VAL A 326 2.20 -13.13 -13.79
C VAL A 326 2.32 -11.97 -14.80
N ALA A 327 2.27 -12.25 -16.12
CA ALA A 327 2.44 -11.20 -17.13
C ALA A 327 1.22 -10.29 -17.25
N ALA A 328 0.00 -10.85 -17.20
CA ALA A 328 -1.23 -10.08 -17.37
C ALA A 328 -1.40 -8.98 -16.31
N PRO A 329 -1.25 -9.24 -15.00
CA PRO A 329 -1.33 -8.19 -13.97
C PRO A 329 -0.28 -7.07 -14.14
N VAL A 330 0.95 -7.41 -14.53
CA VAL A 330 2.00 -6.42 -14.79
C VAL A 330 1.63 -5.53 -15.98
N ILE A 331 1.16 -6.13 -17.08
CA ILE A 331 0.74 -5.38 -18.28
C ILE A 331 -0.43 -4.46 -17.93
N GLU A 332 -1.44 -4.97 -17.23
CA GLU A 332 -2.60 -4.19 -16.78
C GLU A 332 -2.17 -2.99 -15.94
N TYR A 333 -1.28 -3.21 -14.98
CA TYR A 333 -0.75 -2.14 -14.12
C TYR A 333 0.00 -1.08 -14.94
N LEU A 334 0.91 -1.48 -15.82
CA LEU A 334 1.69 -0.55 -16.64
C LEU A 334 0.82 0.28 -17.60
N LEU A 335 -0.26 -0.30 -18.12
CA LEU A 335 -1.17 0.39 -19.03
C LEU A 335 -2.05 1.47 -18.36
N ARG A 336 -2.00 1.58 -17.02
CA ARG A 336 -2.63 2.69 -16.27
C ARG A 336 -1.86 4.01 -16.45
N PHE A 337 -0.60 3.93 -16.88
CA PHE A 337 0.29 5.08 -17.07
C PHE A 337 0.36 5.47 -18.55
N PRO A 338 -0.28 6.59 -18.97
CA PRO A 338 -0.31 7.00 -20.37
C PRO A 338 1.06 7.39 -20.93
N GLU A 339 2.01 7.70 -20.06
CA GLU A 339 3.41 8.00 -20.40
C GLU A 339 4.25 6.76 -20.72
N LEU A 340 3.69 5.55 -20.59
CA LEU A 340 4.35 4.30 -20.91
C LEU A 340 3.83 3.72 -22.24
N SER A 341 4.75 3.31 -23.10
CA SER A 341 4.47 2.49 -24.28
C SER A 341 4.84 1.04 -24.00
N VAL A 342 3.86 0.18 -23.79
CA VAL A 342 4.07 -1.21 -23.38
C VAL A 342 4.10 -2.12 -24.62
N THR A 343 5.14 -2.96 -24.71
CA THR A 343 5.28 -4.03 -25.70
C THR A 343 5.33 -5.39 -25.01
N ILE A 344 4.56 -6.37 -25.47
CA ILE A 344 4.50 -7.73 -24.95
C ILE A 344 5.32 -8.64 -25.87
N GLY A 345 6.40 -9.22 -25.32
CA GLY A 345 7.29 -10.15 -26.03
C GLY A 345 7.07 -11.60 -25.57
N SER A 346 6.77 -12.52 -26.50
CA SER A 346 6.63 -13.94 -26.20
C SER A 346 6.86 -14.80 -27.46
N ALA A 347 7.40 -16.01 -27.29
CA ALA A 347 7.60 -16.95 -28.40
C ALA A 347 6.29 -17.47 -29.00
N ARG A 348 5.24 -17.68 -28.19
CA ARG A 348 4.02 -18.39 -28.62
C ARG A 348 2.71 -17.64 -28.37
N HIS A 349 2.62 -16.79 -27.35
CA HIS A 349 1.33 -16.28 -26.86
C HIS A 349 1.24 -14.74 -26.87
N ALA A 350 2.14 -14.04 -27.56
CA ALA A 350 2.09 -12.57 -27.64
C ALA A 350 0.75 -12.07 -28.19
N ALA A 351 0.26 -12.68 -29.27
CA ALA A 351 -1.01 -12.31 -29.89
C ALA A 351 -2.23 -12.53 -28.97
N LYS A 352 -2.24 -13.60 -28.14
CA LYS A 352 -3.32 -13.87 -27.19
C LYS A 352 -3.39 -12.79 -26.11
N LEU A 353 -2.25 -12.38 -25.55
CA LEU A 353 -2.20 -11.27 -24.59
C LEU A 353 -2.50 -9.92 -25.25
N GLY A 354 -2.05 -9.71 -26.49
CA GLY A 354 -2.38 -8.51 -27.25
C GLY A 354 -3.88 -8.34 -27.49
N ALA A 355 -4.61 -9.42 -27.70
CA ALA A 355 -6.07 -9.40 -27.81
C ALA A 355 -6.74 -9.00 -26.47
N GLN A 356 -6.16 -9.39 -25.34
CA GLN A 356 -6.63 -8.99 -24.00
C GLN A 356 -6.27 -7.53 -23.67
N PHE A 357 -5.12 -7.07 -24.17
CA PHE A 357 -4.61 -5.72 -23.90
C PHE A 357 -4.37 -4.93 -25.20
N PRO A 358 -5.42 -4.44 -25.89
CA PRO A 358 -5.32 -3.82 -27.21
C PRO A 358 -4.51 -2.52 -27.24
N LYS A 359 -4.23 -1.91 -26.09
CA LYS A 359 -3.36 -0.74 -25.96
C LYS A 359 -1.86 -1.10 -25.99
N ALA A 360 -1.50 -2.37 -25.75
CA ALA A 360 -0.12 -2.82 -25.81
C ALA A 360 0.26 -3.27 -27.21
N ARG A 361 1.50 -3.04 -27.60
CA ARG A 361 2.10 -3.64 -28.80
C ARG A 361 2.48 -5.09 -28.53
N THR A 362 2.58 -5.91 -29.56
CA THR A 362 3.04 -7.28 -29.43
C THR A 362 4.21 -7.56 -30.36
N VAL A 363 5.15 -8.36 -29.88
CA VAL A 363 6.28 -8.85 -30.68
C VAL A 363 6.45 -10.35 -30.41
N GLN A 364 6.59 -11.14 -31.48
CA GLN A 364 6.96 -12.53 -31.34
C GLN A 364 8.48 -12.63 -31.19
N VAL A 365 8.97 -13.18 -30.09
CA VAL A 365 10.39 -13.32 -29.83
C VAL A 365 10.66 -14.63 -29.09
N ASP A 366 11.58 -15.43 -29.64
CA ASP A 366 12.18 -16.56 -28.92
C ASP A 366 13.45 -16.05 -28.22
N VAL A 367 13.47 -16.12 -26.91
CA VAL A 367 14.61 -15.66 -26.10
C VAL A 367 15.86 -16.53 -26.24
N GLN A 368 15.75 -17.71 -26.87
CA GLN A 368 16.88 -18.58 -27.23
C GLN A 368 17.57 -18.10 -28.51
N ASP A 369 16.87 -17.35 -29.35
CA ASP A 369 17.47 -16.67 -30.51
C ASP A 369 18.06 -15.33 -30.06
N ALA A 370 19.38 -15.28 -29.93
CA ALA A 370 20.08 -14.09 -29.45
C ALA A 370 19.88 -12.86 -30.37
N GLN A 371 19.71 -13.07 -31.68
CA GLN A 371 19.52 -11.99 -32.63
C GLN A 371 18.09 -11.43 -32.54
N ALA A 372 17.09 -12.30 -32.46
CA ALA A 372 15.70 -11.91 -32.26
C ALA A 372 15.50 -11.19 -30.91
N LEU A 373 16.12 -11.71 -29.83
CA LEU A 373 16.09 -11.10 -28.50
C LEU A 373 16.73 -9.69 -28.50
N SER A 374 17.92 -9.56 -29.11
CA SER A 374 18.63 -8.27 -29.23
C SER A 374 17.78 -7.24 -29.99
N ALA A 375 17.20 -7.64 -31.13
CA ALA A 375 16.33 -6.77 -31.92
C ALA A 375 15.05 -6.34 -31.17
N ALA A 376 14.49 -7.24 -30.35
CA ALA A 376 13.32 -6.92 -29.53
C ALA A 376 13.65 -5.95 -28.40
N ILE A 377 14.84 -6.03 -27.80
CA ILE A 377 15.26 -5.16 -26.68
C ILE A 377 15.64 -3.76 -27.16
N GLN A 378 16.30 -3.66 -28.29
CA GLN A 378 16.90 -2.42 -28.81
C GLN A 378 15.99 -1.18 -28.79
N PRO A 379 14.69 -1.24 -29.17
CA PRO A 379 13.83 -0.05 -29.23
C PRO A 379 13.22 0.38 -27.88
N HIS A 380 13.59 -0.28 -26.78
CA HIS A 380 12.98 -0.06 -25.47
C HIS A 380 13.93 0.63 -24.48
N ASP A 381 13.36 1.30 -23.49
CA ASP A 381 14.08 1.93 -22.37
C ASP A 381 14.25 0.99 -21.20
N LEU A 382 13.32 0.03 -21.04
CA LEU A 382 13.27 -0.93 -19.93
C LEU A 382 12.78 -2.29 -20.41
N VAL A 383 13.38 -3.36 -19.91
CA VAL A 383 12.89 -4.73 -20.04
C VAL A 383 12.44 -5.27 -18.69
N ILE A 384 11.20 -5.72 -18.59
CA ILE A 384 10.69 -6.51 -17.47
C ILE A 384 10.68 -7.98 -17.89
N SER A 385 11.57 -8.78 -17.31
CA SER A 385 11.77 -10.17 -17.69
C SER A 385 11.01 -11.13 -16.77
N LEU A 386 9.89 -11.67 -17.26
CA LEU A 386 9.01 -12.64 -16.58
C LEU A 386 9.10 -14.04 -17.20
N ILE A 387 10.21 -14.34 -17.84
CA ILE A 387 10.52 -15.65 -18.43
C ILE A 387 11.22 -16.58 -17.41
N PRO A 388 11.42 -17.86 -17.71
CA PRO A 388 12.17 -18.75 -16.83
C PRO A 388 13.57 -18.20 -16.50
N TYR A 389 13.98 -18.33 -15.24
CA TYR A 389 15.19 -17.73 -14.66
C TYR A 389 16.48 -18.09 -15.42
N THR A 390 16.51 -19.25 -16.08
CA THR A 390 17.65 -19.72 -16.89
C THR A 390 17.98 -18.82 -18.08
N HIS A 391 17.05 -17.96 -18.49
CA HIS A 391 17.22 -17.06 -19.65
C HIS A 391 17.55 -15.62 -19.25
N HIS A 392 17.47 -15.24 -17.96
CA HIS A 392 17.70 -13.86 -17.53
C HIS A 392 19.11 -13.35 -17.88
N ALA A 393 20.15 -14.17 -17.74
CA ALA A 393 21.51 -13.79 -18.10
C ALA A 393 21.64 -13.41 -19.60
N ALA A 394 20.92 -14.11 -20.48
CA ALA A 394 20.89 -13.76 -21.92
C ALA A 394 20.18 -12.42 -22.18
N VAL A 395 19.06 -12.18 -21.47
CA VAL A 395 18.34 -10.90 -21.54
C VAL A 395 19.23 -9.74 -21.06
N ILE A 396 19.89 -9.89 -19.92
CA ILE A 396 20.77 -8.88 -19.34
C ILE A 396 21.93 -8.56 -20.30
N ARG A 397 22.57 -9.60 -20.88
CA ARG A 397 23.67 -9.41 -21.84
C ARG A 397 23.20 -8.66 -23.10
N ALA A 398 22.04 -9.00 -23.65
CA ALA A 398 21.46 -8.27 -24.78
C ALA A 398 21.10 -6.83 -24.40
N ALA A 399 20.59 -6.60 -23.19
CA ALA A 399 20.28 -5.27 -22.67
C ALA A 399 21.55 -4.40 -22.48
N CYS A 400 22.67 -4.98 -22.03
CA CYS A 400 23.96 -4.30 -21.93
C CYS A 400 24.42 -3.74 -23.30
N GLN A 401 24.22 -4.51 -24.39
CA GLN A 401 24.59 -4.09 -25.76
C GLN A 401 23.83 -2.82 -26.20
N HIS A 402 22.57 -2.68 -25.78
CA HIS A 402 21.68 -1.58 -26.17
C HIS A 402 21.52 -0.53 -25.08
N LYS A 403 22.18 -0.71 -23.94
CA LYS A 403 22.10 0.16 -22.76
C LYS A 403 20.64 0.31 -22.26
N VAL A 404 19.92 -0.76 -22.16
CA VAL A 404 18.54 -0.85 -21.68
C VAL A 404 18.53 -1.39 -20.25
N ASP A 405 17.75 -0.77 -19.38
CA ASP A 405 17.59 -1.22 -18.00
C ASP A 405 16.77 -2.52 -17.92
N VAL A 406 17.01 -3.34 -16.90
CA VAL A 406 16.34 -4.65 -16.75
C VAL A 406 15.77 -4.82 -15.35
N VAL A 407 14.55 -5.36 -15.27
CA VAL A 407 13.93 -5.81 -14.03
C VAL A 407 13.60 -7.30 -14.16
N THR A 408 13.93 -8.10 -13.14
CA THR A 408 13.54 -9.51 -13.05
C THR A 408 12.89 -9.83 -11.70
N THR A 409 12.09 -10.89 -11.67
CA THR A 409 11.42 -11.39 -10.45
C THR A 409 12.13 -12.59 -9.81
N SER A 410 13.29 -12.97 -10.33
CA SER A 410 14.02 -14.17 -9.91
C SER A 410 15.23 -13.84 -9.04
N TYR A 411 15.66 -14.83 -8.26
CA TYR A 411 16.90 -14.74 -7.47
C TYR A 411 18.12 -14.47 -8.36
N VAL A 412 19.11 -13.77 -7.82
CA VAL A 412 20.39 -13.54 -8.46
C VAL A 412 21.13 -14.86 -8.57
N SER A 413 21.33 -15.36 -9.80
CA SER A 413 22.12 -16.55 -10.08
C SER A 413 23.60 -16.22 -10.29
N ASP A 414 24.48 -17.22 -10.18
CA ASP A 414 25.91 -17.04 -10.47
C ASP A 414 26.14 -16.54 -11.90
N ALA A 415 25.32 -16.96 -12.85
CA ALA A 415 25.37 -16.46 -14.23
C ALA A 415 25.04 -14.96 -14.35
N ILE A 416 24.16 -14.45 -13.49
CA ILE A 416 23.84 -13.00 -13.42
C ILE A 416 25.00 -12.26 -12.70
N ARG A 417 25.51 -12.81 -11.60
CA ARG A 417 26.67 -12.21 -10.87
C ARG A 417 27.88 -12.06 -11.76
N ALA A 418 28.14 -13.05 -12.62
CA ALA A 418 29.24 -13.02 -13.57
C ALA A 418 29.12 -11.88 -14.61
N LEU A 419 27.93 -11.32 -14.81
CA LEU A 419 27.69 -10.18 -15.71
C LEU A 419 27.87 -8.80 -15.06
N GLU A 420 28.15 -8.73 -13.79
CA GLU A 420 28.29 -7.46 -13.06
C GLU A 420 29.30 -6.49 -13.71
N PRO A 421 30.50 -6.91 -14.18
CA PRO A 421 31.41 -6.03 -14.92
C PRO A 421 30.83 -5.51 -16.24
N GLU A 422 30.06 -6.34 -16.98
CA GLU A 422 29.42 -5.95 -18.24
C GLU A 422 28.30 -4.93 -17.97
N ILE A 423 27.51 -5.14 -16.91
CA ILE A 423 26.41 -4.24 -16.46
C ILE A 423 26.99 -2.87 -16.10
N GLN A 424 28.06 -2.84 -15.29
CA GLN A 424 28.73 -1.60 -14.89
C GLN A 424 29.33 -0.87 -16.10
N ALA A 425 30.00 -1.57 -17.02
CA ALA A 425 30.56 -1.00 -18.23
C ALA A 425 29.47 -0.44 -19.18
N ALA A 426 28.32 -1.09 -19.26
CA ALA A 426 27.17 -0.63 -20.04
C ALA A 426 26.48 0.60 -19.41
N GLY A 427 26.63 0.80 -18.09
CA GLY A 427 25.98 1.87 -17.33
C GLY A 427 24.48 1.71 -17.24
N ILE A 428 23.97 0.47 -17.13
CA ILE A 428 22.56 0.14 -16.97
C ILE A 428 22.24 -0.25 -15.52
N THR A 429 20.97 -0.18 -15.17
CA THR A 429 20.44 -0.68 -13.93
C THR A 429 19.83 -2.07 -14.16
N VAL A 430 20.25 -3.06 -13.36
CA VAL A 430 19.64 -4.38 -13.34
C VAL A 430 19.08 -4.63 -11.95
N MET A 431 17.75 -4.65 -11.83
CA MET A 431 17.05 -4.93 -10.57
C MET A 431 16.53 -6.38 -10.61
N ASN A 432 17.10 -7.21 -9.78
CA ASN A 432 16.64 -8.58 -9.58
C ASN A 432 15.77 -8.66 -8.33
N GLU A 433 15.07 -9.81 -8.16
CA GLU A 433 14.30 -10.09 -6.96
C GLU A 433 13.15 -9.09 -6.75
N ILE A 434 12.55 -8.61 -7.83
CA ILE A 434 11.42 -7.68 -7.78
C ILE A 434 10.11 -8.47 -7.86
N GLY A 435 9.78 -9.14 -6.76
CA GLY A 435 8.61 -9.98 -6.60
C GLY A 435 8.11 -10.02 -5.16
N LEU A 436 7.30 -11.03 -4.82
CA LEU A 436 6.87 -11.27 -3.45
C LEU A 436 7.95 -12.05 -2.67
N ASP A 437 8.42 -13.18 -3.24
CA ASP A 437 9.49 -14.05 -2.76
C ASP A 437 10.20 -14.67 -3.98
N PRO A 438 11.34 -14.06 -4.37
CA PRO A 438 12.10 -13.00 -3.70
C PRO A 438 11.60 -11.57 -4.00
N GLY A 439 11.63 -10.70 -2.99
CA GLY A 439 11.37 -9.28 -3.13
C GLY A 439 10.82 -8.63 -1.87
N LEU A 440 9.50 -8.58 -1.72
CA LEU A 440 8.86 -7.98 -0.54
C LEU A 440 9.28 -8.65 0.77
N ASP A 441 9.51 -9.96 0.76
CA ASP A 441 10.02 -10.71 1.91
C ASP A 441 11.37 -10.18 2.40
N HIS A 442 12.28 -9.81 1.47
CA HIS A 442 13.56 -9.20 1.81
C HIS A 442 13.41 -7.80 2.41
N LEU A 443 12.52 -6.97 1.83
CA LEU A 443 12.30 -5.60 2.29
C LEU A 443 11.76 -5.59 3.73
N TYR A 444 10.77 -6.45 4.02
CA TYR A 444 10.25 -6.59 5.38
C TYR A 444 11.28 -7.15 6.36
N ALA A 445 12.06 -8.14 5.93
CA ALA A 445 13.13 -8.70 6.75
C ALA A 445 14.17 -7.63 7.13
N VAL A 446 14.69 -6.90 6.14
CA VAL A 446 15.71 -5.86 6.36
C VAL A 446 15.16 -4.75 7.25
N LYS A 447 13.90 -4.32 7.00
CA LYS A 447 13.26 -3.30 7.85
C LYS A 447 13.13 -3.77 9.29
N ALA A 448 12.55 -4.94 9.53
CA ALA A 448 12.34 -5.46 10.89
C ALA A 448 13.67 -5.65 11.65
N ILE A 449 14.71 -6.18 10.97
CA ILE A 449 16.04 -6.35 11.53
C ILE A 449 16.67 -4.99 11.88
N ALA A 450 16.58 -4.02 10.97
CA ALA A 450 17.08 -2.68 11.21
C ALA A 450 16.40 -2.01 12.42
N ASP A 451 15.08 -2.14 12.55
CA ASP A 451 14.33 -1.62 13.68
C ASP A 451 14.77 -2.25 15.01
N ILE A 452 15.00 -3.59 15.03
CA ILE A 452 15.51 -4.31 16.21
C ILE A 452 16.90 -3.81 16.59
N HIS A 453 17.83 -3.72 15.63
CA HIS A 453 19.20 -3.28 15.90
C HIS A 453 19.27 -1.82 16.34
N GLN A 454 18.45 -0.93 15.75
CA GLN A 454 18.35 0.47 16.18
C GLN A 454 17.84 0.61 17.61
N ALA A 455 16.98 -0.30 18.06
CA ALA A 455 16.50 -0.36 19.43
C ALA A 455 17.53 -0.99 20.41
N GLY A 456 18.74 -1.35 19.94
CA GLY A 456 19.77 -2.03 20.72
C GLY A 456 19.49 -3.52 20.97
N GLY A 457 18.53 -4.10 20.26
CA GLY A 457 18.18 -5.51 20.31
C GLY A 457 19.09 -6.38 19.44
N GLN A 458 18.92 -7.68 19.57
CA GLN A 458 19.62 -8.71 18.78
C GLN A 458 18.62 -9.72 18.21
N VAL A 459 18.86 -10.19 16.99
CA VAL A 459 18.04 -11.21 16.34
C VAL A 459 18.52 -12.60 16.76
N GLN A 460 17.80 -13.28 17.63
CA GLN A 460 18.12 -14.64 18.08
C GLN A 460 17.69 -15.70 17.05
N SER A 461 16.53 -15.51 16.41
CA SER A 461 15.99 -16.43 15.42
C SER A 461 15.31 -15.64 14.29
N PHE A 462 15.66 -15.98 13.06
CA PHE A 462 15.04 -15.45 11.85
C PHE A 462 14.30 -16.55 11.11
N ARG A 463 13.00 -16.39 10.93
CA ARG A 463 12.14 -17.31 10.19
C ARG A 463 11.28 -16.54 9.19
N SER A 464 11.44 -16.81 7.91
CA SER A 464 10.63 -16.23 6.83
C SER A 464 9.95 -17.34 6.03
N PHE A 465 8.62 -17.40 6.11
CA PHE A 465 7.83 -18.40 5.39
C PHE A 465 6.87 -17.72 4.43
N CYS A 466 6.89 -18.17 3.17
CA CYS A 466 6.03 -17.66 2.12
C CYS A 466 5.28 -18.82 1.42
N GLY A 467 4.03 -18.61 1.04
CA GLY A 467 3.26 -19.59 0.30
C GLY A 467 2.20 -18.94 -0.57
N GLY A 468 2.31 -19.09 -1.89
CA GLY A 468 1.22 -18.76 -2.81
C GLY A 468 0.15 -19.85 -2.70
N LEU A 469 -0.93 -19.59 -1.97
CA LEU A 469 -2.00 -20.52 -1.69
C LEU A 469 -3.32 -20.04 -2.29
N PRO A 470 -4.18 -20.94 -2.81
CA PRO A 470 -5.57 -20.56 -3.08
C PRO A 470 -6.29 -20.23 -1.77
N ALA A 471 -7.32 -19.40 -1.83
CA ALA A 471 -8.21 -19.22 -0.69
C ALA A 471 -8.80 -20.57 -0.23
N PRO A 472 -9.13 -20.77 1.06
CA PRO A 472 -9.58 -22.04 1.58
C PRO A 472 -10.75 -22.67 0.79
N GLU A 473 -11.72 -21.84 0.39
CA GLU A 473 -12.87 -22.26 -0.42
C GLU A 473 -12.51 -22.68 -1.84
N ALA A 474 -11.34 -22.29 -2.32
CA ALA A 474 -10.81 -22.64 -3.65
C ALA A 474 -9.75 -23.76 -3.60
N ALA A 475 -9.36 -24.23 -2.41
CA ALA A 475 -8.40 -25.32 -2.20
C ALA A 475 -9.06 -26.72 -2.30
N THR A 476 -9.90 -26.92 -3.31
CA THR A 476 -10.80 -28.09 -3.43
C THR A 476 -10.22 -29.29 -4.18
N ASN A 477 -8.99 -29.19 -4.69
CA ASN A 477 -8.32 -30.32 -5.35
C ASN A 477 -7.43 -31.12 -4.36
N PRO A 478 -6.98 -32.34 -4.71
CA PRO A 478 -6.18 -33.17 -3.80
C PRO A 478 -4.87 -32.54 -3.29
N LEU A 479 -4.28 -31.60 -4.05
CA LEU A 479 -3.09 -30.87 -3.63
C LEU A 479 -3.43 -29.70 -2.67
N GLY A 480 -4.70 -29.26 -2.60
CA GLY A 480 -5.05 -27.99 -1.95
C GLY A 480 -4.29 -26.80 -2.54
N TYR A 481 -3.90 -26.90 -3.83
CA TYR A 481 -3.00 -25.95 -4.47
C TYR A 481 -3.46 -25.59 -5.89
N LYS A 482 -3.22 -24.35 -6.31
CA LYS A 482 -3.40 -23.86 -7.68
C LYS A 482 -2.12 -23.20 -8.17
N PHE A 483 -1.70 -23.54 -9.39
CA PHE A 483 -0.51 -22.92 -9.97
C PHE A 483 -0.80 -21.48 -10.39
N SER A 484 -0.11 -20.54 -9.78
CA SER A 484 -0.18 -19.10 -10.08
C SER A 484 1.04 -18.59 -10.85
N TRP A 485 2.04 -19.45 -11.07
CA TRP A 485 3.24 -19.18 -11.87
C TRP A 485 3.69 -20.48 -12.57
N SER A 486 4.95 -20.66 -12.90
CA SER A 486 5.45 -21.84 -13.63
C SER A 486 5.13 -23.16 -12.89
N SER A 487 4.20 -23.96 -13.41
CA SER A 487 3.85 -25.27 -12.84
C SER A 487 5.06 -26.21 -12.76
N ARG A 488 5.88 -26.27 -13.83
CA ARG A 488 7.15 -27.04 -13.82
C ARG A 488 8.10 -26.50 -12.74
N GLY A 489 8.27 -25.18 -12.63
CA GLY A 489 9.16 -24.57 -11.64
C GLY A 489 8.74 -24.89 -10.21
N VAL A 490 7.43 -24.87 -9.91
CA VAL A 490 6.89 -25.29 -8.61
C VAL A 490 7.23 -26.75 -8.32
N LEU A 491 6.92 -27.65 -9.24
CA LEU A 491 7.13 -29.10 -9.03
C LEU A 491 8.61 -29.45 -8.85
N LEU A 492 9.51 -28.86 -9.65
CA LEU A 492 10.95 -29.08 -9.50
C LEU A 492 11.51 -28.51 -8.20
N ALA A 493 10.99 -27.37 -7.74
CA ALA A 493 11.41 -26.79 -6.48
C ALA A 493 11.13 -27.70 -5.26
N LEU A 494 10.17 -28.61 -5.36
CA LEU A 494 9.84 -29.58 -4.30
C LEU A 494 10.93 -30.65 -4.09
N ARG A 495 11.88 -30.76 -5.02
CA ARG A 495 13.04 -31.67 -4.94
C ARG A 495 14.37 -30.96 -4.67
N ASN A 496 14.34 -29.67 -4.39
CA ASN A 496 15.56 -28.94 -4.04
C ASN A 496 16.07 -29.34 -2.65
N THR A 497 17.36 -29.61 -2.54
CA THR A 497 18.02 -29.71 -1.24
C THR A 497 17.87 -28.39 -0.50
N ALA A 498 17.47 -28.43 0.78
CA ALA A 498 17.37 -27.26 1.64
C ALA A 498 18.55 -27.22 2.62
N LYS A 499 19.07 -26.01 2.84
CA LYS A 499 20.07 -25.73 3.88
C LYS A 499 19.62 -24.54 4.71
N PHE A 500 19.80 -24.62 6.01
CA PHE A 500 19.46 -23.54 6.94
C PHE A 500 20.31 -23.63 8.18
N VAL A 501 20.36 -22.57 8.97
CA VAL A 501 21.05 -22.55 10.26
C VAL A 501 20.05 -22.84 11.37
N ARG A 502 20.39 -23.76 12.27
CA ARG A 502 19.65 -24.01 13.52
C ARG A 502 20.65 -24.34 14.61
N ASP A 503 20.49 -23.74 15.78
CA ASP A 503 21.42 -23.86 16.91
C ASP A 503 22.86 -23.58 16.50
N HIS A 504 23.09 -22.51 15.73
CA HIS A 504 24.36 -22.09 15.12
C HIS A 504 24.98 -23.11 14.15
N ALA A 505 24.35 -24.23 13.88
CA ALA A 505 24.85 -25.27 12.99
C ALA A 505 24.06 -25.32 11.67
N VAL A 506 24.78 -25.57 10.56
CA VAL A 506 24.13 -25.77 9.25
C VAL A 506 23.44 -27.11 9.21
N GLN A 507 22.17 -27.10 8.97
CA GLN A 507 21.35 -28.28 8.70
C GLN A 507 21.15 -28.43 7.20
N THR A 508 21.22 -29.68 6.70
CA THR A 508 20.95 -29.97 5.29
C THR A 508 19.87 -31.04 5.20
N VAL A 509 18.85 -30.78 4.39
CA VAL A 509 17.76 -31.71 4.11
C VAL A 509 17.81 -32.07 2.63
N SER A 510 17.94 -33.36 2.33
CA SER A 510 17.90 -33.87 0.96
C SER A 510 16.56 -33.50 0.30
N GLY A 511 16.58 -33.15 -0.99
CA GLY A 511 15.36 -32.88 -1.74
C GLY A 511 14.38 -34.06 -1.78
N LEU A 512 14.87 -35.31 -1.68
CA LEU A 512 14.01 -36.50 -1.61
C LEU A 512 13.25 -36.61 -0.28
N ASP A 513 13.83 -36.06 0.79
CA ASP A 513 13.28 -36.12 2.14
C ASP A 513 12.56 -34.82 2.54
N LEU A 514 12.66 -33.78 1.72
CA LEU A 514 12.20 -32.42 2.06
C LEU A 514 10.73 -32.41 2.50
N MET A 515 9.84 -33.08 1.78
CA MET A 515 8.42 -33.12 2.12
C MET A 515 8.13 -33.86 3.42
N ALA A 516 8.97 -34.86 3.80
CA ALA A 516 8.85 -35.56 5.07
C ALA A 516 9.20 -34.70 6.29
N THR A 517 9.89 -33.56 6.08
CA THR A 517 10.27 -32.63 7.15
C THR A 517 9.22 -31.55 7.42
N ALA A 518 8.12 -31.51 6.63
CA ALA A 518 7.07 -30.54 6.82
C ALA A 518 6.42 -30.64 8.22
N GLN A 519 6.26 -29.51 8.86
CA GLN A 519 5.69 -29.44 10.22
C GLN A 519 4.47 -28.49 10.22
N PRO A 520 3.47 -28.74 11.08
CA PRO A 520 2.37 -27.81 11.27
C PRO A 520 2.87 -26.40 11.58
N TYR A 521 2.27 -25.41 10.96
CA TYR A 521 2.64 -24.01 11.12
C TYR A 521 1.39 -23.17 11.34
N HIS A 522 1.28 -22.58 12.53
CA HIS A 522 0.13 -21.79 12.91
C HIS A 522 0.32 -20.32 12.55
N ILE A 523 -0.60 -19.78 11.75
CA ILE A 523 -0.73 -18.34 11.45
C ILE A 523 -2.08 -17.85 11.94
N LEU A 524 -3.16 -18.48 11.46
CA LEU A 524 -4.54 -18.17 11.82
C LEU A 524 -5.28 -19.46 12.12
N PRO A 525 -6.24 -19.45 13.08
CA PRO A 525 -7.03 -20.64 13.45
C PRO A 525 -7.79 -21.28 12.28
N SER A 526 -8.15 -20.48 11.27
CA SER A 526 -8.89 -20.92 10.07
C SER A 526 -8.02 -21.61 9.02
N LEU A 527 -6.70 -21.62 9.16
CA LEU A 527 -5.78 -22.13 8.16
C LEU A 527 -4.99 -23.33 8.69
N ALA A 528 -5.24 -24.52 8.15
CA ALA A 528 -4.47 -25.72 8.44
C ALA A 528 -3.22 -25.76 7.55
N LEU A 529 -2.14 -25.10 7.99
CA LEU A 529 -0.89 -24.95 7.24
C LEU A 529 0.20 -25.85 7.77
N VAL A 530 1.13 -26.19 6.87
CA VAL A 530 2.41 -26.81 7.16
C VAL A 530 3.53 -25.99 6.51
N ALA A 531 4.72 -26.03 7.10
CA ALA A 531 5.91 -25.36 6.61
C ALA A 531 7.09 -26.33 6.45
N TYR A 532 7.92 -26.08 5.45
CA TYR A 532 9.18 -26.78 5.23
C TYR A 532 10.24 -25.82 4.70
N ALA A 533 11.53 -26.13 4.92
CA ALA A 533 12.63 -25.31 4.48
C ALA A 533 12.71 -25.19 2.96
N ASN A 534 13.13 -24.04 2.43
CA ASN A 534 13.26 -23.78 1.01
C ASN A 534 14.69 -23.40 0.63
N ARG A 535 15.27 -24.14 -0.32
CA ARG A 535 16.60 -23.88 -0.90
C ARG A 535 17.71 -23.70 0.16
N ASP A 536 18.73 -22.89 -0.15
CA ASP A 536 19.80 -22.54 0.77
C ASP A 536 19.52 -21.20 1.47
N SER A 537 19.23 -21.25 2.74
CA SER A 537 18.98 -20.07 3.58
C SER A 537 20.26 -19.58 4.30
N THR A 538 21.37 -20.28 4.19
CA THR A 538 22.59 -19.97 4.97
C THR A 538 23.21 -18.61 4.63
N PRO A 539 23.20 -18.11 3.37
CA PRO A 539 23.78 -16.81 3.04
C PRO A 539 22.99 -15.64 3.64
N PHE A 540 21.70 -15.81 3.93
CA PHE A 540 20.85 -14.72 4.42
C PHE A 540 21.25 -14.24 5.81
N ARG A 541 21.90 -15.06 6.60
CA ARG A 541 22.46 -14.65 7.90
C ARG A 541 23.48 -13.51 7.74
N GLU A 542 24.31 -13.58 6.71
CA GLU A 542 25.28 -12.54 6.36
C GLU A 542 24.59 -11.36 5.63
N TRP A 543 23.78 -11.66 4.62
CA TRP A 543 23.14 -10.64 3.80
C TRP A 543 22.17 -9.74 4.58
N TYR A 544 21.53 -10.27 5.61
CA TYR A 544 20.66 -9.49 6.49
C TYR A 544 21.42 -8.85 7.69
N GLY A 545 22.72 -9.10 7.81
CA GLY A 545 23.52 -8.54 8.91
C GLY A 545 23.11 -9.03 10.29
N ILE A 546 22.74 -10.32 10.41
CA ILE A 546 22.33 -11.00 11.67
C ILE A 546 23.28 -12.15 12.04
N PRO A 547 24.61 -11.91 12.17
CA PRO A 547 25.58 -12.96 12.51
C PRO A 547 25.34 -13.58 13.89
N GLU A 548 24.63 -12.87 14.77
CA GLU A 548 24.27 -13.31 16.13
C GLU A 548 23.13 -14.36 16.11
N ALA A 549 22.33 -14.46 15.04
CA ALA A 549 21.19 -15.35 14.99
C ALA A 549 21.60 -16.83 15.09
N ALA A 550 21.07 -17.52 16.10
CA ALA A 550 21.25 -18.95 16.29
C ALA A 550 20.45 -19.76 15.24
N GLU A 551 19.39 -19.18 14.70
CA GLU A 551 18.56 -19.77 13.66
C GLU A 551 18.34 -18.79 12.51
N CYS A 552 18.49 -19.28 11.27
CA CYS A 552 18.15 -18.54 10.06
C CYS A 552 17.57 -19.52 9.05
N ILE A 553 16.25 -19.43 8.82
CA ILE A 553 15.52 -20.32 7.93
C ILE A 553 14.52 -19.53 7.08
N ARG A 554 14.51 -19.82 5.78
CA ARG A 554 13.46 -19.45 4.85
C ARG A 554 12.73 -20.69 4.40
N GLY A 555 11.44 -20.63 4.26
CA GLY A 555 10.64 -21.81 3.99
C GLY A 555 9.37 -21.53 3.21
N THR A 556 8.65 -22.60 2.94
CA THR A 556 7.44 -22.56 2.13
C THR A 556 6.25 -23.07 2.92
N LEU A 557 5.12 -22.35 2.80
CA LEU A 557 3.83 -22.75 3.38
C LEU A 557 2.99 -23.52 2.36
N ARG A 558 2.32 -24.56 2.84
CA ARG A 558 1.31 -25.32 2.08
C ARG A 558 0.14 -25.70 3.00
N TYR A 559 -1.00 -26.07 2.41
CA TYR A 559 -2.07 -26.71 3.17
C TYR A 559 -1.66 -28.11 3.61
N GLN A 560 -2.16 -28.53 4.76
CA GLN A 560 -2.00 -29.88 5.26
C GLN A 560 -2.48 -30.91 4.23
N GLY A 561 -1.77 -32.02 4.07
CA GLY A 561 -2.01 -33.04 3.03
C GLY A 561 -1.19 -32.85 1.75
N PHE A 562 -0.72 -31.63 1.47
CA PHE A 562 0.14 -31.38 0.30
C PHE A 562 1.49 -32.13 0.36
N PRO A 563 2.26 -32.07 1.49
CA PRO A 563 3.55 -32.77 1.54
C PRO A 563 3.43 -34.29 1.39
N GLU A 564 2.41 -34.88 1.97
CA GLU A 564 2.17 -36.32 1.92
C GLU A 564 1.93 -36.80 0.48
N LEU A 565 1.08 -36.07 -0.26
CA LEU A 565 0.82 -36.39 -1.66
C LEU A 565 2.07 -36.19 -2.53
N VAL A 566 2.78 -35.07 -2.33
CA VAL A 566 4.02 -34.82 -3.09
C VAL A 566 5.10 -35.85 -2.78
N LEU A 567 5.24 -36.26 -1.51
CA LEU A 567 6.18 -37.32 -1.12
C LEU A 567 5.88 -38.62 -1.83
N ALA A 568 4.58 -38.97 -1.97
CA ALA A 568 4.19 -40.14 -2.77
C ALA A 568 4.59 -40.01 -4.26
N LEU A 569 4.36 -38.83 -4.87
CA LEU A 569 4.77 -38.55 -6.25
C LEU A 569 6.30 -38.63 -6.44
N VAL A 570 7.08 -38.11 -5.46
CA VAL A 570 8.55 -38.22 -5.46
C VAL A 570 8.99 -39.70 -5.44
N ARG A 571 8.41 -40.48 -4.51
CA ARG A 571 8.76 -41.89 -4.33
C ARG A 571 8.37 -42.75 -5.54
N LEU A 572 7.29 -42.40 -6.23
CA LEU A 572 6.85 -43.06 -7.47
C LEU A 572 7.64 -42.63 -8.72
N GLY A 573 8.56 -41.67 -8.59
CA GLY A 573 9.38 -41.16 -9.68
C GLY A 573 8.71 -40.16 -10.62
N PHE A 574 7.49 -39.66 -10.31
CA PHE A 574 6.77 -38.70 -11.18
C PHE A 574 7.47 -37.35 -11.30
N LEU A 575 8.33 -36.98 -10.34
CA LEU A 575 9.09 -35.76 -10.37
C LEU A 575 10.57 -35.98 -10.76
N ASP A 576 10.92 -37.16 -11.26
CA ASP A 576 12.27 -37.41 -11.72
C ASP A 576 12.45 -36.93 -13.17
N GLU A 577 13.48 -36.12 -13.41
CA GLU A 577 13.82 -35.58 -14.73
C GLU A 577 14.84 -36.44 -15.48
N THR A 578 15.29 -37.55 -14.89
CA THR A 578 16.22 -38.46 -15.53
C THR A 578 15.52 -39.13 -16.73
N SER A 579 16.12 -38.99 -17.90
CA SER A 579 15.59 -39.62 -19.10
C SER A 579 15.53 -41.14 -18.92
N GLN A 580 14.38 -41.72 -19.20
CA GLN A 580 14.15 -43.17 -19.14
C GLN A 580 13.80 -43.66 -20.55
N ASP A 581 14.58 -44.58 -21.09
CA ASP A 581 14.40 -45.08 -22.46
C ASP A 581 13.02 -45.71 -22.70
N TRP A 582 12.44 -46.34 -21.67
CA TRP A 582 11.12 -46.93 -21.74
C TRP A 582 9.98 -45.91 -21.87
N LEU A 583 10.16 -44.64 -21.42
CA LEU A 583 9.18 -43.56 -21.61
C LEU A 583 9.10 -43.10 -23.07
N ALA A 584 10.09 -43.38 -23.90
CA ALA A 584 10.10 -43.04 -25.31
C ALA A 584 9.38 -44.08 -26.19
N ALA A 585 8.91 -45.19 -25.63
CA ALA A 585 8.24 -46.23 -26.36
C ALA A 585 6.88 -45.75 -26.92
N PRO A 586 6.60 -45.93 -28.21
CA PRO A 586 5.33 -45.55 -28.81
C PRO A 586 4.18 -46.40 -28.24
N GLY A 587 3.06 -45.76 -27.90
CA GLY A 587 1.86 -46.44 -27.42
C GLY A 587 1.84 -46.74 -25.91
N LEU A 588 2.74 -46.13 -25.13
CA LEU A 588 2.78 -46.30 -23.69
C LEU A 588 1.48 -45.82 -23.03
N THR A 589 0.92 -46.60 -22.13
CA THR A 589 -0.27 -46.27 -21.33
C THR A 589 0.05 -46.31 -19.85
N TRP A 590 -0.79 -45.71 -19.03
CA TRP A 590 -0.65 -45.73 -17.56
C TRP A 590 -0.73 -47.14 -16.93
N SER A 591 -1.20 -48.12 -17.68
CA SER A 591 -1.28 -49.52 -17.25
C SER A 591 -0.03 -50.33 -17.58
N GLN A 592 0.90 -49.77 -18.28
CA GLN A 592 2.21 -50.36 -18.64
C GLN A 592 3.34 -49.72 -17.83
#